data_baab59101fcde8e43f076b4bb566a508
#
_entry.id   baab59101fcde8e43f076b4bb566a508
#
_cell.length_a   1.000
_cell.length_b   1.000
_cell.length_c   1.000
_cell.angle_alpha   90.00
_cell.angle_beta   90.00
_cell.angle_gamma   90.00
#
_symmetry.space_group_name_H-M   'P 1'
#
loop_
_entity.id
_entity.type
_entity.pdbx_description
1 polymer ?
#
loop_
_entity_poly.entity_id
_entity_poly.type
_entity_poly.pdbx_seq_one_letter_code
_entity_poly.pdbx_strand_id
1 'polypeptide(L)'
;MIMKGLYDMKRIVLAWKKSSLIKRIAIGIALGAVLGLTFPKLSAIGLLGDIFVGGLKGIAPLLVFALVTNALSQHRKGQETNMKTIIILYLLGTFSAALVAVLANYLFPLHITLTASKTKITPPDGIGQVLSNLLLKVVDNPVNALITANYIGILSWAVVFGLAMREASKSSKELLQTMASVTSKVVE
;
A
#
# COMPACT_ATOMS: atom_id res chain seq x y z
N MET A 1 -12.73 -13.72 42.55
CA MET A 1 -12.39 -14.35 41.26
C MET A 1 -12.34 -13.36 40.09
N ILE A 2 -13.24 -12.40 39.99
CA ILE A 2 -13.37 -11.40 38.90
C ILE A 2 -12.18 -10.43 38.87
N MET A 3 -11.65 -9.97 40.00
CA MET A 3 -10.53 -9.02 40.06
C MET A 3 -9.20 -9.59 39.57
N LYS A 4 -8.95 -10.88 39.71
CA LYS A 4 -7.74 -11.55 39.22
C LYS A 4 -7.72 -11.60 37.67
N GLY A 5 -8.88 -11.87 37.04
CA GLY A 5 -9.02 -11.84 35.57
C GLY A 5 -8.82 -10.46 34.96
N LEU A 6 -9.26 -9.39 35.65
CA LEU A 6 -9.04 -8.01 35.19
C LEU A 6 -7.56 -7.59 35.28
N TYR A 7 -6.84 -8.09 36.27
CA TYR A 7 -5.39 -7.82 36.42
C TYR A 7 -4.57 -8.55 35.35
N ASP A 8 -4.94 -9.79 35.05
CA ASP A 8 -4.28 -10.58 33.99
C ASP A 8 -4.55 -9.99 32.60
N MET A 9 -5.77 -9.53 32.33
CA MET A 9 -6.10 -8.83 31.09
C MET A 9 -5.29 -7.53 30.92
N LYS A 10 -5.13 -6.73 31.97
CA LYS A 10 -4.30 -5.52 31.92
C LYS A 10 -2.82 -5.83 31.62
N ARG A 11 -2.27 -6.90 32.21
CA ARG A 11 -0.89 -7.34 31.96
C ARG A 11 -0.71 -7.78 30.50
N ILE A 12 -1.67 -8.54 29.95
CA ILE A 12 -1.65 -8.98 28.53
C ILE A 12 -1.70 -7.78 27.60
N VAL A 13 -2.61 -6.83 27.84
CA VAL A 13 -2.73 -5.61 27.03
C VAL A 13 -1.46 -4.74 27.10
N LEU A 14 -0.84 -4.61 28.28
CA LEU A 14 0.41 -3.87 28.46
C LEU A 14 1.59 -4.58 27.78
N ALA A 15 1.69 -5.91 27.86
CA ALA A 15 2.70 -6.70 27.16
C ALA A 15 2.52 -6.60 25.63
N TRP A 16 1.25 -6.61 25.17
CA TRP A 16 0.91 -6.40 23.77
C TRP A 16 1.32 -5.02 23.25
N LYS A 17 1.06 -3.97 24.02
CA LYS A 17 1.49 -2.60 23.67
C LYS A 17 3.01 -2.42 23.63
N LYS A 18 3.78 -3.18 24.41
CA LYS A 18 5.24 -3.17 24.43
C LYS A 18 5.87 -4.06 23.34
N SER A 19 5.11 -4.95 22.71
CA SER A 19 5.62 -5.81 21.66
C SER A 19 5.87 -5.02 20.36
N SER A 20 6.92 -5.40 19.61
CA SER A 20 7.20 -4.78 18.31
C SER A 20 6.07 -5.07 17.31
N LEU A 21 5.84 -4.15 16.38
CA LEU A 21 4.83 -4.27 15.32
C LEU A 21 4.96 -5.60 14.56
N ILE A 22 6.21 -5.99 14.26
CA ILE A 22 6.52 -7.24 13.55
C ILE A 22 6.01 -8.46 14.31
N LYS A 23 6.18 -8.51 15.65
CA LYS A 23 5.67 -9.62 16.47
C LYS A 23 4.15 -9.69 16.44
N ARG A 24 3.46 -8.56 16.49
CA ARG A 24 1.99 -8.52 16.42
C ARG A 24 1.49 -9.03 15.07
N ILE A 25 2.13 -8.61 13.98
CA ILE A 25 1.80 -9.08 12.63
C ILE A 25 2.02 -10.58 12.51
N ALA A 26 3.18 -11.09 12.97
CA ALA A 26 3.48 -12.53 12.93
C ALA A 26 2.46 -13.38 13.72
N ILE A 27 2.08 -12.91 14.92
CA ILE A 27 1.04 -13.57 15.73
C ILE A 27 -0.31 -13.52 15.01
N GLY A 28 -0.68 -12.38 14.42
CA GLY A 28 -1.92 -12.23 13.66
C GLY A 28 -1.99 -13.16 12.46
N ILE A 29 -0.90 -13.30 11.71
CA ILE A 29 -0.80 -14.22 10.57
C ILE A 29 -0.94 -15.68 11.07
N ALA A 30 -0.24 -16.06 12.12
CA ALA A 30 -0.31 -17.42 12.67
C ALA A 30 -1.73 -17.77 13.15
N LEU A 31 -2.37 -16.86 13.90
CA LEU A 31 -3.76 -17.03 14.35
C LEU A 31 -4.74 -17.08 13.17
N GLY A 32 -4.58 -16.21 12.18
CA GLY A 32 -5.41 -16.21 10.98
C GLY A 32 -5.28 -17.51 10.18
N ALA A 33 -4.06 -18.04 10.05
CA ALA A 33 -3.82 -19.32 9.38
C ALA A 33 -4.48 -20.49 10.14
N VAL A 34 -4.32 -20.54 11.46
CA VAL A 34 -4.95 -21.58 12.29
C VAL A 34 -6.47 -21.52 12.18
N LEU A 35 -7.07 -20.31 12.28
CA LEU A 35 -8.52 -20.13 12.17
C LEU A 35 -9.02 -20.50 10.76
N GLY A 36 -8.31 -20.13 9.71
CA GLY A 36 -8.68 -20.46 8.33
C GLY A 36 -8.62 -21.97 8.05
N LEU A 37 -7.65 -22.67 8.63
CA LEU A 37 -7.52 -24.12 8.49
C LEU A 37 -8.55 -24.89 9.32
N THR A 38 -8.86 -24.41 10.54
CA THR A 38 -9.81 -25.09 11.43
C THR A 38 -11.26 -24.84 11.08
N PHE A 39 -11.58 -23.66 10.56
CA PHE A 39 -12.96 -23.26 10.25
C PHE A 39 -13.11 -22.73 8.81
N PRO A 40 -12.80 -23.53 7.78
CA PRO A 40 -12.80 -23.07 6.38
C PRO A 40 -14.19 -22.64 5.85
N LYS A 41 -15.27 -23.05 6.52
CA LYS A 41 -16.65 -22.71 6.15
C LYS A 41 -17.22 -21.48 6.88
N LEU A 42 -16.44 -20.85 7.77
CA LEU A 42 -16.93 -19.69 8.52
C LEU A 42 -16.79 -18.40 7.66
N SER A 43 -17.80 -18.11 6.86
CA SER A 43 -17.87 -16.95 5.97
C SER A 43 -17.62 -15.61 6.69
N ALA A 44 -17.93 -15.53 7.99
CA ALA A 44 -17.71 -14.34 8.81
C ALA A 44 -16.23 -13.96 8.92
N ILE A 45 -15.30 -14.94 8.94
CA ILE A 45 -13.85 -14.66 8.99
C ILE A 45 -13.38 -14.06 7.67
N GLY A 46 -13.86 -14.60 6.53
CA GLY A 46 -13.58 -14.04 5.21
C GLY A 46 -14.12 -12.61 5.08
N LEU A 47 -15.35 -12.37 5.52
CA LEU A 47 -15.96 -11.05 5.49
C LEU A 47 -15.16 -9.99 6.28
N LEU A 48 -14.64 -10.34 7.46
CA LEU A 48 -13.77 -9.42 8.23
C LEU A 48 -12.49 -9.09 7.47
N GLY A 49 -11.90 -10.08 6.80
CA GLY A 49 -10.74 -9.87 5.92
C GLY A 49 -11.07 -8.96 4.75
N ASP A 50 -12.19 -9.17 4.09
CA ASP A 50 -12.64 -8.37 2.95
C ASP A 50 -12.93 -6.92 3.34
N ILE A 51 -13.57 -6.69 4.49
CA ILE A 51 -13.82 -5.35 5.04
C ILE A 51 -12.49 -4.66 5.34
N PHE A 52 -11.55 -5.33 5.99
CA PHE A 52 -10.26 -4.76 6.32
C PHE A 52 -9.46 -4.40 5.06
N VAL A 53 -9.33 -5.32 4.13
CA VAL A 53 -8.63 -5.10 2.86
C VAL A 53 -9.35 -4.06 2.01
N GLY A 54 -10.68 -4.08 2.00
CA GLY A 54 -11.51 -3.08 1.32
C GLY A 54 -11.29 -1.67 1.87
N GLY A 55 -11.25 -1.51 3.20
CA GLY A 55 -10.95 -0.26 3.86
C GLY A 55 -9.55 0.28 3.51
N LEU A 56 -8.52 -0.58 3.55
CA LEU A 56 -7.16 -0.21 3.16
C LEU A 56 -7.09 0.21 1.68
N LYS A 57 -7.71 -0.56 0.79
CA LYS A 57 -7.76 -0.23 -0.65
C LYS A 57 -8.51 1.07 -0.91
N GLY A 58 -9.55 1.37 -0.15
CA GLY A 58 -10.33 2.60 -0.30
C GLY A 58 -9.55 3.85 0.07
N ILE A 59 -8.73 3.82 1.14
CA ILE A 59 -7.96 4.98 1.59
C ILE A 59 -6.62 5.14 0.87
N ALA A 60 -6.05 4.06 0.33
CA ALA A 60 -4.70 4.05 -0.26
C ALA A 60 -4.50 5.09 -1.38
N PRO A 61 -5.41 5.30 -2.34
CA PRO A 61 -5.28 6.33 -3.37
C PRO A 61 -5.11 7.74 -2.79
N LEU A 62 -5.94 8.08 -1.81
CA LEU A 62 -5.91 9.38 -1.15
C LEU A 62 -4.63 9.54 -0.32
N LEU A 63 -4.22 8.50 0.40
CA LEU A 63 -2.98 8.48 1.18
C LEU A 63 -1.77 8.75 0.30
N VAL A 64 -1.62 8.02 -0.81
CA VAL A 64 -0.50 8.18 -1.74
C VAL A 64 -0.50 9.59 -2.32
N PHE A 65 -1.64 10.09 -2.79
CA PHE A 65 -1.75 11.44 -3.33
C PHE A 65 -1.33 12.51 -2.31
N ALA A 66 -1.88 12.46 -1.08
CA ALA A 66 -1.61 13.44 -0.04
C ALA A 66 -0.14 13.41 0.42
N LEU A 67 0.42 12.21 0.66
CA LEU A 67 1.80 12.08 1.12
C LEU A 67 2.81 12.55 0.07
N VAL A 68 2.64 12.16 -1.19
CA VAL A 68 3.56 12.53 -2.27
C VAL A 68 3.47 14.03 -2.58
N THR A 69 2.25 14.58 -2.65
CA THR A 69 2.06 16.02 -2.84
C THR A 69 2.69 16.82 -1.71
N ASN A 70 2.47 16.41 -0.44
CA ASN A 70 3.07 17.06 0.71
C ASN A 70 4.60 16.95 0.68
N ALA A 71 5.17 15.78 0.44
CA ALA A 71 6.62 15.57 0.39
C ALA A 71 7.28 16.48 -0.66
N LEU A 72 6.69 16.60 -1.84
CA LEU A 72 7.20 17.44 -2.90
C LEU A 72 7.03 18.93 -2.62
N SER A 73 5.92 19.34 -1.98
CA SER A 73 5.67 20.74 -1.62
C SER A 73 6.66 21.27 -0.57
N GLN A 74 7.14 20.41 0.32
CA GLN A 74 8.10 20.73 1.38
C GLN A 74 9.55 20.74 0.91
N HIS A 75 9.84 20.19 -0.26
CA HIS A 75 11.21 20.07 -0.77
C HIS A 75 11.77 21.44 -1.15
N ARG A 76 12.86 21.88 -0.49
CA ARG A 76 13.50 23.16 -0.75
C ARG A 76 14.42 23.08 -1.97
N LYS A 77 14.44 24.13 -2.82
CA LYS A 77 15.42 24.28 -3.91
C LYS A 77 16.83 24.27 -3.32
N GLY A 78 17.71 23.38 -3.81
CA GLY A 78 19.12 23.31 -3.37
C GLY A 78 19.39 22.22 -2.31
N GLN A 79 18.41 21.46 -1.89
CA GLN A 79 18.65 20.29 -1.05
C GLN A 79 19.20 19.14 -1.90
N GLU A 80 20.46 18.80 -1.72
CA GLU A 80 21.09 17.67 -2.41
C GLU A 80 20.39 16.36 -1.97
N THR A 81 19.56 15.85 -2.85
CA THR A 81 18.97 14.52 -2.65
C THR A 81 19.91 13.52 -3.31
N ASN A 82 20.34 12.51 -2.58
CA ASN A 82 21.17 11.42 -3.12
C ASN A 82 20.34 10.51 -4.06
N MET A 83 19.75 11.13 -5.10
CA MET A 83 18.86 10.46 -6.06
C MET A 83 19.52 9.25 -6.70
N LYS A 84 20.82 9.35 -7.02
CA LYS A 84 21.59 8.23 -7.58
C LYS A 84 21.56 7.00 -6.66
N THR A 85 21.81 7.21 -5.39
CA THR A 85 21.80 6.13 -4.38
C THR A 85 20.40 5.52 -4.23
N ILE A 86 19.35 6.37 -4.21
CA ILE A 86 17.97 5.91 -4.12
C ILE A 86 17.59 5.05 -5.33
N ILE A 87 17.92 5.50 -6.55
CA ILE A 87 17.64 4.76 -7.78
C ILE A 87 18.40 3.41 -7.80
N ILE A 88 19.67 3.40 -7.42
CA ILE A 88 20.46 2.16 -7.38
C ILE A 88 19.86 1.18 -6.36
N LEU A 89 19.51 1.63 -5.14
CA LEU A 89 18.90 0.78 -4.13
C LEU A 89 17.53 0.27 -4.56
N TYR A 90 16.74 1.09 -5.25
CA TYR A 90 15.44 0.68 -5.80
C TYR A 90 15.61 -0.41 -6.86
N LEU A 91 16.52 -0.23 -7.81
CA LEU A 91 16.80 -1.22 -8.85
C LEU A 91 17.33 -2.53 -8.27
N LEU A 92 18.28 -2.45 -7.32
CA LEU A 92 18.81 -3.62 -6.63
C LEU A 92 17.72 -4.35 -5.85
N GLY A 93 16.88 -3.63 -5.12
CA GLY A 93 15.77 -4.20 -4.35
C GLY A 93 14.75 -4.89 -5.25
N THR A 94 14.36 -4.25 -6.36
CA THR A 94 13.43 -4.82 -7.33
C THR A 94 14.00 -6.06 -8.01
N PHE A 95 15.27 -6.00 -8.43
CA PHE A 95 15.95 -7.15 -9.03
C PHE A 95 16.06 -8.32 -8.04
N SER A 96 16.46 -8.05 -6.81
CA SER A 96 16.57 -9.08 -5.76
C SER A 96 15.21 -9.70 -5.45
N ALA A 97 14.13 -8.91 -5.37
CA ALA A 97 12.78 -9.42 -5.16
C ALA A 97 12.31 -10.32 -6.32
N ALA A 98 12.57 -9.90 -7.56
CA ALA A 98 12.26 -10.70 -8.75
C ALA A 98 13.04 -12.02 -8.76
N LEU A 99 14.33 -11.98 -8.43
CA LEU A 99 15.19 -13.17 -8.36
C LEU A 99 14.69 -14.16 -7.29
N VAL A 100 14.34 -13.66 -6.10
CA VAL A 100 13.78 -14.49 -5.03
C VAL A 100 12.44 -15.10 -5.46
N ALA A 101 11.57 -14.35 -6.13
CA ALA A 101 10.29 -14.87 -6.63
C ALA A 101 10.47 -15.98 -7.65
N VAL A 102 11.41 -15.82 -8.60
CA VAL A 102 11.73 -16.85 -9.60
C VAL A 102 12.33 -18.10 -8.95
N LEU A 103 13.28 -17.93 -8.02
CA LEU A 103 13.88 -19.04 -7.29
C LEU A 103 12.85 -19.78 -6.44
N ALA A 104 11.97 -19.05 -5.73
CA ALA A 104 10.91 -19.65 -4.93
C ALA A 104 9.95 -20.47 -5.80
N ASN A 105 9.55 -19.96 -6.97
CA ASN A 105 8.70 -20.70 -7.91
C ASN A 105 9.41 -21.94 -8.48
N TYR A 106 10.72 -21.85 -8.70
CA TYR A 106 11.50 -23.00 -9.18
C TYR A 106 11.64 -24.09 -8.10
N LEU A 107 11.84 -23.70 -6.83
CA LEU A 107 11.97 -24.64 -5.72
C LEU A 107 10.61 -25.22 -5.27
N PHE A 108 9.54 -24.44 -5.40
CA PHE A 108 8.18 -24.82 -5.00
C PHE A 108 7.21 -24.56 -6.16
N PRO A 109 7.23 -25.39 -7.23
CA PRO A 109 6.35 -25.18 -8.36
C PRO A 109 4.89 -25.34 -7.96
N LEU A 110 4.14 -24.24 -7.99
CA LEU A 110 2.71 -24.24 -7.75
C LEU A 110 1.97 -24.48 -9.07
N HIS A 111 1.32 -25.63 -9.21
CA HIS A 111 0.40 -25.89 -10.29
C HIS A 111 -0.94 -25.21 -10.00
N ILE A 112 -1.12 -23.97 -10.44
CA ILE A 112 -2.39 -23.26 -10.34
C ILE A 112 -3.25 -23.74 -11.51
N THR A 113 -4.31 -24.49 -11.24
CA THR A 113 -5.36 -24.78 -12.21
C THR A 113 -6.13 -23.49 -12.48
N LEU A 114 -5.85 -22.84 -13.60
CA LEU A 114 -6.61 -21.67 -14.04
C LEU A 114 -8.01 -22.14 -14.40
N THR A 115 -8.99 -21.90 -13.51
CA THR A 115 -10.40 -21.96 -13.89
C THR A 115 -10.61 -20.88 -14.93
N ALA A 116 -11.04 -21.28 -16.15
CA ALA A 116 -11.29 -20.38 -17.26
C ALA A 116 -12.22 -19.23 -16.80
N SER A 117 -11.64 -18.05 -16.62
CA SER A 117 -12.42 -16.85 -16.36
C SER A 117 -13.28 -16.58 -17.60
N LYS A 118 -14.57 -16.35 -17.42
CA LYS A 118 -15.49 -15.99 -18.51
C LYS A 118 -15.15 -14.64 -19.16
N THR A 119 -14.19 -13.91 -18.59
CA THR A 119 -13.71 -12.66 -19.16
C THR A 119 -12.62 -12.99 -20.18
N LYS A 120 -12.89 -12.74 -21.46
CA LYS A 120 -11.86 -12.78 -22.52
C LYS A 120 -10.84 -11.69 -22.24
N ILE A 121 -9.75 -12.04 -21.56
CA ILE A 121 -8.59 -11.18 -21.43
C ILE A 121 -7.84 -11.33 -22.74
N THR A 122 -7.98 -10.36 -23.65
CA THR A 122 -7.11 -10.26 -24.83
C THR A 122 -5.74 -9.79 -24.36
N PRO A 123 -4.68 -10.63 -24.51
CA PRO A 123 -3.34 -10.17 -24.21
C PRO A 123 -2.99 -8.98 -25.11
N PRO A 124 -2.17 -8.04 -24.63
CA PRO A 124 -1.74 -6.91 -25.46
C PRO A 124 -0.95 -7.41 -26.68
N ASP A 125 -1.21 -6.81 -27.85
CA ASP A 125 -0.63 -7.18 -29.13
C ASP A 125 0.89 -6.95 -29.23
N GLY A 126 1.49 -6.29 -28.19
CA GLY A 126 2.92 -6.05 -28.12
C GLY A 126 3.29 -4.99 -27.09
N ILE A 127 4.60 -4.78 -26.94
CA ILE A 127 5.18 -3.80 -26.01
C ILE A 127 4.68 -2.38 -26.29
N GLY A 128 4.45 -2.02 -27.56
CA GLY A 128 3.94 -0.70 -27.94
C GLY A 128 2.56 -0.40 -27.37
N GLN A 129 1.65 -1.38 -27.39
CA GLN A 129 0.31 -1.23 -26.80
C GLN A 129 0.38 -1.09 -25.27
N VAL A 130 1.24 -1.87 -24.62
CA VAL A 130 1.46 -1.75 -23.17
C VAL A 130 1.97 -0.35 -22.81
N LEU A 131 2.95 0.15 -23.55
CA LEU A 131 3.54 1.46 -23.33
C LEU A 131 2.52 2.59 -23.55
N SER A 132 1.74 2.50 -24.64
CA SER A 132 0.63 3.44 -24.91
C SER A 132 -0.39 3.46 -23.79
N ASN A 133 -0.82 2.29 -23.32
CA ASN A 133 -1.76 2.18 -22.21
C ASN A 133 -1.20 2.77 -20.91
N LEU A 134 0.09 2.59 -20.63
CA LEU A 134 0.74 3.21 -19.48
C LEU A 134 0.79 4.73 -19.59
N LEU A 135 1.15 5.26 -20.76
CA LEU A 135 1.19 6.72 -21.00
C LEU A 135 -0.19 7.36 -20.86
N LEU A 136 -1.24 6.70 -21.36
CA LEU A 136 -2.62 7.17 -21.20
C LEU A 136 -3.03 7.20 -19.72
N LYS A 137 -2.56 6.25 -18.91
CA LYS A 137 -2.81 6.25 -17.45
C LYS A 137 -2.13 7.42 -16.73
N VAL A 138 -1.01 7.93 -17.25
CA VAL A 138 -0.30 9.10 -16.67
C VAL A 138 -1.15 10.37 -16.78
N VAL A 139 -1.86 10.55 -17.90
CA VAL A 139 -2.67 11.73 -18.21
C VAL A 139 -4.15 11.57 -17.90
N ASP A 140 -4.51 10.54 -17.18
CA ASP A 140 -5.89 10.30 -16.74
C ASP A 140 -6.41 11.48 -15.88
N ASN A 141 -7.73 11.69 -15.87
CA ASN A 141 -8.34 12.69 -14.99
C ASN A 141 -7.99 12.43 -13.53
N PRO A 142 -7.56 13.45 -12.74
CA PRO A 142 -7.12 13.24 -11.36
C PRO A 142 -8.20 12.61 -10.46
N VAL A 143 -9.46 12.98 -10.64
CA VAL A 143 -10.58 12.42 -9.87
C VAL A 143 -10.82 10.97 -10.29
N ASN A 144 -10.81 10.69 -11.59
CA ASN A 144 -10.95 9.32 -12.09
C ASN A 144 -9.79 8.44 -11.63
N ALA A 145 -8.56 8.93 -11.65
CA ALA A 145 -7.39 8.21 -11.16
C ALA A 145 -7.54 7.81 -9.68
N LEU A 146 -8.09 8.70 -8.84
CA LEU A 146 -8.37 8.40 -7.43
C LEU A 146 -9.47 7.34 -7.28
N ILE A 147 -10.58 7.46 -8.02
CA ILE A 147 -11.72 6.54 -7.95
C ILE A 147 -11.35 5.13 -8.42
N THR A 148 -10.59 5.05 -9.51
CA THR A 148 -10.18 3.76 -10.12
C THR A 148 -8.89 3.19 -9.54
N ALA A 149 -8.29 3.87 -8.54
CA ALA A 149 -7.00 3.53 -7.97
C ALA A 149 -5.89 3.39 -9.05
N ASN A 150 -5.91 4.27 -10.05
CA ASN A 150 -4.84 4.36 -11.04
C ASN A 150 -3.62 5.06 -10.44
N TYR A 151 -2.75 4.27 -9.77
CA TYR A 151 -1.59 4.82 -9.05
C TYR A 151 -0.61 5.58 -9.94
N ILE A 152 -0.51 5.26 -11.22
CA ILE A 152 0.34 6.00 -12.17
C ILE A 152 -0.21 7.42 -12.35
N GLY A 153 -1.50 7.56 -12.59
CA GLY A 153 -2.17 8.87 -12.68
C GLY A 153 -2.13 9.63 -11.36
N ILE A 154 -2.38 8.94 -10.23
CA ILE A 154 -2.31 9.54 -8.89
C ILE A 154 -0.93 10.14 -8.63
N LEU A 155 0.15 9.39 -8.89
CA LEU A 155 1.52 9.87 -8.71
C LEU A 155 1.85 11.03 -9.64
N SER A 156 1.42 10.96 -10.90
CA SER A 156 1.63 12.04 -11.88
C SER A 156 1.01 13.35 -11.40
N TRP A 157 -0.25 13.29 -10.99
CA TRP A 157 -0.94 14.47 -10.46
C TRP A 157 -0.38 14.92 -9.11
N ALA A 158 0.01 13.99 -8.23
CA ALA A 158 0.66 14.34 -6.97
C ALA A 158 1.97 15.09 -7.19
N VAL A 159 2.74 14.73 -8.23
CA VAL A 159 3.95 15.47 -8.63
C VAL A 159 3.60 16.87 -9.12
N VAL A 160 2.63 17.00 -10.03
CA VAL A 160 2.20 18.29 -10.57
C VAL A 160 1.72 19.22 -9.45
N PHE A 161 0.80 18.75 -8.61
CA PHE A 161 0.29 19.53 -7.48
C PHE A 161 1.39 19.84 -6.45
N GLY A 162 2.25 18.86 -6.15
CA GLY A 162 3.35 19.03 -5.20
C GLY A 162 4.35 20.10 -5.66
N LEU A 163 4.69 20.11 -6.94
CA LEU A 163 5.56 21.14 -7.52
C LEU A 163 4.90 22.54 -7.52
N ALA A 164 3.63 22.63 -7.90
CA ALA A 164 2.88 23.89 -7.86
C ALA A 164 2.79 24.43 -6.42
N MET A 165 2.57 23.55 -5.43
CA MET A 165 2.48 23.92 -4.02
C MET A 165 3.81 24.40 -3.40
N ARG A 166 4.95 24.23 -4.06
CA ARG A 166 6.24 24.78 -3.58
C ARG A 166 6.24 26.30 -3.46
N GLU A 167 5.50 26.97 -4.32
CA GLU A 167 5.37 28.44 -4.34
C GLU A 167 4.18 28.95 -3.52
N ALA A 168 3.38 28.04 -2.98
CA ALA A 168 2.24 28.38 -2.14
C ALA A 168 2.66 28.95 -0.78
N SER A 169 1.72 29.66 -0.14
CA SER A 169 1.90 30.23 1.19
C SER A 169 2.22 29.16 2.24
N LYS A 170 2.84 29.58 3.35
CA LYS A 170 3.15 28.70 4.47
C LYS A 170 1.90 28.02 5.02
N SER A 171 0.82 28.78 5.14
CA SER A 171 -0.50 28.28 5.62
C SER A 171 -1.06 27.17 4.73
N SER A 172 -0.94 27.32 3.40
CA SER A 172 -1.38 26.27 2.44
C SER A 172 -0.56 25.00 2.57
N LYS A 173 0.75 25.10 2.82
CA LYS A 173 1.62 23.95 3.05
C LYS A 173 1.33 23.24 4.37
N GLU A 174 1.02 23.99 5.43
CA GLU A 174 0.62 23.46 6.72
C GLU A 174 -0.73 22.71 6.64
N LEU A 175 -1.68 23.24 5.86
CA LEU A 175 -2.94 22.55 5.58
C LEU A 175 -2.70 21.20 4.89
N LEU A 176 -1.87 21.20 3.84
CA LEU A 176 -1.52 20.00 3.11
C LEU A 176 -0.81 18.96 4.01
N GLN A 177 0.11 19.42 4.86
CA GLN A 177 0.78 18.57 5.84
C GLN A 177 -0.22 17.97 6.84
N THR A 178 -1.19 18.75 7.28
CA THR A 178 -2.26 18.28 8.17
C THR A 178 -3.10 17.21 7.48
N MET A 179 -3.52 17.43 6.23
CA MET A 179 -4.26 16.44 5.45
C MET A 179 -3.47 15.12 5.29
N ALA A 180 -2.19 15.21 4.93
CA ALA A 180 -1.32 14.04 4.81
C ALA A 180 -1.19 13.29 6.15
N SER A 181 -1.01 14.03 7.26
CA SER A 181 -0.93 13.45 8.61
C SER A 181 -2.24 12.77 9.05
N VAL A 182 -3.38 13.41 8.79
CA VAL A 182 -4.70 12.84 9.12
C VAL A 182 -4.96 11.57 8.32
N THR A 183 -4.69 11.61 7.01
CA THR A 183 -4.85 10.42 6.14
C THR A 183 -3.95 9.26 6.58
N SER A 184 -2.71 9.56 7.02
CA SER A 184 -1.81 8.55 7.57
C SER A 184 -2.34 7.92 8.85
N LYS A 185 -2.91 8.73 9.76
CA LYS A 185 -3.49 8.24 11.02
C LYS A 185 -4.73 7.36 10.83
N VAL A 186 -5.44 7.50 9.72
CA VAL A 186 -6.60 6.61 9.42
C VAL A 186 -6.14 5.18 9.16
N VAL A 187 -4.88 4.98 8.75
CA VAL A 187 -4.31 3.66 8.41
C VAL A 187 -3.56 3.03 9.59
N GLU A 188 -3.18 3.82 10.61
CA GLU A 188 -2.55 3.33 11.84
C GLU A 188 -3.56 2.68 12.80
#